data_91afb806880450712c21f85ed2b37c98
#
_entry.id   91afb806880450712c21f85ed2b37c98
#
_cell.length_a   1.000
_cell.length_b   1.000
_cell.length_c   1.000
_cell.angle_alpha   90.00
_cell.angle_beta   90.00
_cell.angle_gamma   90.00
#
_symmetry.space_group_name_H-M   'P 1'
#
loop_
_entity.id
_entity.type
_entity.pdbx_description
1 polymer ?
#
loop_
_entity_poly.entity_id
_entity_poly.type
_entity_poly.pdbx_seq_one_letter_code
_entity_poly.pdbx_strand_id
1 'polypeptide(L)'
;MKIVAFTAGAGPMYCGSCIRDNALAAEIKSQGHDITLLPIYTPTLTDEPNVSEHKVFCGGISVYLEQHSAFFRKTPWLLDRLWDSPWALKLASRRAIAVNPRLLGELTVSMLRGEEGFQRKEIRKLTSWLRSEALPDIVTLPNSLLIGLARPIREAVGRSVGCTLQGEDLFLSQLQEPYRTRSLELIRANIEHVDGFAAVSEYYAEFMGRYLGIPGHKMHVVPLGVSLQGYDPALRFRSNCFTVGYFARVAPEKGLHILAETYIRLRRETEFSGAMLEVAGYLAPEHREYLRGIERKMKDAGMEHEFCYRGVLDRLHKIDFLRNLNVLCVPSTYDEPKGIFLLEAMANGVPVVEPRRGAFPEILQKTGGGILVEPDDTASLAQGILSLWKNPALVEELGKRGAQGVREHYSASRMAARALEVYASIAAARVYA
;
A
#
# COMPACT_ATOMS: atom_id res chain seq x y z
N MET A 1 -10.74 23.08 -3.66
CA MET A 1 -10.63 22.26 -4.89
C MET A 1 -11.70 21.19 -4.86
N LYS A 2 -12.20 20.83 -6.04
CA LYS A 2 -13.03 19.66 -6.26
C LYS A 2 -12.18 18.55 -6.89
N ILE A 3 -12.08 17.40 -6.21
CA ILE A 3 -11.17 16.32 -6.58
C ILE A 3 -11.99 15.04 -6.77
N VAL A 4 -11.77 14.33 -7.87
CA VAL A 4 -12.22 12.95 -8.02
C VAL A 4 -10.99 12.05 -7.94
N ALA A 5 -10.91 11.26 -6.88
CA ALA A 5 -9.80 10.34 -6.65
C ALA A 5 -10.28 8.90 -6.81
N PHE A 6 -9.52 8.09 -7.53
CA PHE A 6 -9.77 6.67 -7.61
C PHE A 6 -8.91 5.90 -6.62
N THR A 7 -9.44 4.79 -6.11
CA THR A 7 -8.70 3.79 -5.35
C THR A 7 -8.94 2.41 -5.97
N ALA A 8 -7.95 1.54 -5.92
CA ALA A 8 -8.07 0.25 -6.60
C ALA A 8 -9.14 -0.66 -5.97
N GLY A 9 -9.24 -0.64 -4.65
CA GLY A 9 -9.96 -1.66 -3.90
C GLY A 9 -9.12 -2.96 -3.85
N ALA A 10 -9.17 -3.68 -2.75
CA ALA A 10 -8.34 -4.88 -2.53
C ALA A 10 -9.15 -6.10 -2.03
N GLY A 11 -10.46 -6.10 -2.29
CA GLY A 11 -11.34 -7.18 -1.83
C GLY A 11 -11.37 -7.29 -0.31
N PRO A 12 -11.23 -8.50 0.24
CA PRO A 12 -11.40 -8.75 1.67
C PRO A 12 -10.13 -8.51 2.50
N MET A 13 -9.08 -7.89 1.96
CA MET A 13 -7.83 -7.64 2.68
C MET A 13 -7.56 -6.16 2.91
N TYR A 14 -6.91 -5.84 4.03
CA TYR A 14 -6.33 -4.51 4.25
C TYR A 14 -5.16 -4.29 3.30
N CYS A 15 -5.30 -3.29 2.43
CA CYS A 15 -4.27 -2.92 1.47
C CYS A 15 -3.68 -1.56 1.84
N GLY A 16 -2.37 -1.47 1.97
CA GLY A 16 -1.70 -0.22 2.33
C GLY A 16 -2.01 0.94 1.38
N SER A 17 -2.24 0.67 0.09
CA SER A 17 -2.65 1.70 -0.86
C SER A 17 -4.07 2.21 -0.58
N CYS A 18 -5.01 1.30 -0.31
CA CYS A 18 -6.40 1.69 0.02
C CYS A 18 -6.50 2.44 1.35
N ILE A 19 -5.71 2.03 2.36
CA ILE A 19 -5.62 2.73 3.65
C ILE A 19 -5.08 4.14 3.43
N ARG A 20 -4.01 4.29 2.67
CA ARG A 20 -3.42 5.59 2.32
C ARG A 20 -4.42 6.48 1.58
N ASP A 21 -5.10 5.95 0.56
CA ASP A 21 -6.05 6.71 -0.26
C ASP A 21 -7.25 7.18 0.58
N ASN A 22 -7.75 6.31 1.49
CA ASN A 22 -8.81 6.66 2.43
C ASN A 22 -8.38 7.74 3.43
N ALA A 23 -7.21 7.58 4.05
CA ALA A 23 -6.67 8.56 4.99
C ALA A 23 -6.45 9.93 4.32
N LEU A 24 -5.93 9.94 3.08
CA LEU A 24 -5.75 11.16 2.29
C LEU A 24 -7.10 11.83 2.00
N ALA A 25 -8.10 11.07 1.54
CA ALA A 25 -9.40 11.61 1.22
C ALA A 25 -10.14 12.14 2.47
N ALA A 26 -10.06 11.41 3.59
CA ALA A 26 -10.64 11.83 4.85
C ALA A 26 -10.04 13.17 5.33
N GLU A 27 -8.72 13.29 5.23
CA GLU A 27 -8.01 14.50 5.66
C GLU A 27 -8.26 15.70 4.74
N ILE A 28 -8.26 15.51 3.41
CA ILE A 28 -8.60 16.56 2.43
C ILE A 28 -10.03 17.06 2.68
N LYS A 29 -10.97 16.15 2.97
CA LYS A 29 -12.35 16.49 3.29
C LYS A 29 -12.46 17.29 4.60
N SER A 30 -11.68 16.90 5.62
CA SER A 30 -11.65 17.62 6.91
C SER A 30 -11.10 19.05 6.78
N GLN A 31 -10.22 19.28 5.79
CA GLN A 31 -9.67 20.61 5.45
C GLN A 31 -10.62 21.47 4.59
N GLY A 32 -11.86 21.02 4.36
CA GLY A 32 -12.90 21.79 3.67
C GLY A 32 -12.85 21.70 2.14
N HIS A 33 -12.12 20.74 1.57
CA HIS A 33 -12.11 20.50 0.12
C HIS A 33 -13.15 19.45 -0.27
N ASP A 34 -13.67 19.55 -1.48
CA ASP A 34 -14.62 18.60 -2.05
C ASP A 34 -13.86 17.45 -2.71
N ILE A 35 -13.83 16.29 -2.07
CA ILE A 35 -13.18 15.09 -2.60
C ILE A 35 -14.15 13.91 -2.62
N THR A 36 -14.24 13.25 -3.78
CA THR A 36 -14.96 12.00 -3.99
C THR A 36 -13.95 10.88 -4.20
N LEU A 37 -13.89 9.90 -3.29
CA LEU A 37 -13.03 8.72 -3.41
C LEU A 37 -13.83 7.54 -3.97
N LEU A 38 -13.45 7.07 -5.16
CA LEU A 38 -14.17 6.05 -5.92
C LEU A 38 -13.37 4.75 -6.03
N PRO A 39 -13.87 3.64 -5.51
CA PRO A 39 -13.26 2.34 -5.73
C PRO A 39 -13.50 1.85 -7.17
N ILE A 40 -12.45 1.28 -7.80
CA ILE A 40 -12.51 0.79 -9.18
C ILE A 40 -12.95 -0.68 -9.23
N TYR A 41 -12.26 -1.60 -8.54
CA TYR A 41 -12.49 -3.04 -8.68
C TYR A 41 -13.38 -3.65 -7.61
N THR A 42 -13.20 -3.23 -6.36
CA THR A 42 -13.94 -3.75 -5.20
C THR A 42 -14.15 -2.64 -4.18
N PRO A 43 -15.16 -2.74 -3.32
CA PRO A 43 -15.29 -1.81 -2.20
C PRO A 43 -13.98 -1.74 -1.39
N THR A 44 -13.64 -0.56 -0.92
CA THR A 44 -12.44 -0.33 -0.11
C THR A 44 -12.61 -0.90 1.28
N LEU A 45 -11.69 -1.76 1.72
CA LEU A 45 -11.56 -2.18 3.10
C LEU A 45 -10.45 -1.36 3.78
N THR A 46 -10.81 -0.69 4.86
CA THR A 46 -9.90 0.12 5.67
C THR A 46 -10.17 -0.13 7.15
N ASP A 47 -9.18 0.01 7.98
CA ASP A 47 -9.30 -0.06 9.44
C ASP A 47 -9.63 1.30 10.08
N GLU A 48 -9.82 2.33 9.27
CA GLU A 48 -10.30 3.66 9.62
C GLU A 48 -11.75 3.86 9.12
N PRO A 49 -12.46 4.92 9.56
CA PRO A 49 -13.74 5.28 8.96
C PRO A 49 -13.62 5.41 7.46
N ASN A 50 -14.40 4.61 6.73
CA ASN A 50 -14.36 4.56 5.29
C ASN A 50 -15.09 5.76 4.69
N VAL A 51 -14.39 6.60 3.92
CA VAL A 51 -14.94 7.78 3.24
C VAL A 51 -15.13 7.58 1.75
N SER A 52 -14.85 6.36 1.24
CA SER A 52 -15.06 6.03 -0.17
C SER A 52 -16.54 5.83 -0.48
N GLU A 53 -16.90 6.12 -1.73
CA GLU A 53 -18.24 5.86 -2.24
C GLU A 53 -18.56 4.35 -2.30
N HIS A 54 -19.83 4.02 -2.17
CA HIS A 54 -20.28 2.62 -2.29
C HIS A 54 -20.34 2.14 -3.74
N LYS A 55 -20.25 3.06 -4.72
CA LYS A 55 -20.33 2.76 -6.14
C LYS A 55 -18.98 2.27 -6.65
N VAL A 56 -18.98 1.12 -7.33
CA VAL A 56 -17.80 0.51 -7.98
C VAL A 56 -18.04 0.52 -9.48
N PHE A 57 -17.06 0.95 -10.29
CA PHE A 57 -17.25 1.07 -11.74
C PHE A 57 -16.77 -0.13 -12.54
N CYS A 58 -15.55 -0.59 -12.29
CA CYS A 58 -15.02 -1.78 -12.95
C CYS A 58 -15.11 -2.96 -11.99
N GLY A 59 -16.32 -3.33 -11.56
CA GLY A 59 -16.51 -4.42 -10.61
C GLY A 59 -15.77 -5.68 -11.05
N GLY A 60 -15.03 -6.32 -10.14
CA GLY A 60 -14.15 -7.44 -10.48
C GLY A 60 -14.87 -8.59 -11.21
N ILE A 61 -16.18 -8.77 -10.99
CA ILE A 61 -17.01 -9.76 -11.71
C ILE A 61 -17.27 -9.30 -13.14
N SER A 62 -17.72 -8.05 -13.34
CA SER A 62 -18.00 -7.49 -14.67
C SER A 62 -16.73 -7.52 -15.54
N VAL A 63 -15.60 -7.09 -14.99
CA VAL A 63 -14.30 -7.11 -15.66
C VAL A 63 -13.88 -8.54 -16.03
N TYR A 64 -14.06 -9.51 -15.13
CA TYR A 64 -13.76 -10.91 -15.39
C TYR A 64 -14.65 -11.49 -16.50
N LEU A 65 -15.96 -11.22 -16.48
CA LEU A 65 -16.91 -11.72 -17.49
C LEU A 65 -16.63 -11.08 -18.85
N GLU A 66 -16.33 -9.80 -18.92
CA GLU A 66 -15.95 -9.12 -20.18
C GLU A 66 -14.63 -9.64 -20.76
N GLN A 67 -13.69 -10.03 -19.90
CA GLN A 67 -12.43 -10.65 -20.33
C GLN A 67 -12.67 -12.01 -21.02
N HIS A 68 -13.62 -12.82 -20.49
CA HIS A 68 -13.80 -14.21 -20.93
C HIS A 68 -14.91 -14.41 -21.96
N SER A 69 -15.83 -13.46 -22.15
CA SER A 69 -16.99 -13.66 -23.02
C SER A 69 -17.34 -12.44 -23.85
N ALA A 70 -17.33 -12.64 -25.17
CA ALA A 70 -17.78 -11.63 -26.11
C ALA A 70 -19.28 -11.24 -25.93
N PHE A 71 -20.08 -12.14 -25.33
CA PHE A 71 -21.48 -11.89 -25.03
C PHE A 71 -21.61 -10.78 -23.98
N PHE A 72 -20.88 -10.85 -22.87
CA PHE A 72 -20.95 -9.85 -21.80
C PHE A 72 -20.40 -8.48 -22.23
N ARG A 73 -19.51 -8.41 -23.21
CA ARG A 73 -19.02 -7.14 -23.81
C ARG A 73 -20.14 -6.37 -24.54
N LYS A 74 -21.20 -7.07 -24.99
CA LYS A 74 -22.31 -6.51 -25.79
C LYS A 74 -23.61 -6.38 -25.02
N THR A 75 -23.72 -6.89 -23.79
CA THR A 75 -24.95 -6.80 -22.99
C THR A 75 -25.29 -5.35 -22.61
N PRO A 76 -26.58 -4.97 -22.58
CA PRO A 76 -27.00 -3.65 -22.08
C PRO A 76 -26.59 -3.48 -20.62
N TRP A 77 -26.11 -2.30 -20.29
CA TRP A 77 -25.61 -1.94 -18.93
C TRP A 77 -26.64 -2.14 -17.79
N LEU A 78 -27.94 -2.15 -18.10
CA LEU A 78 -29.00 -2.43 -17.13
C LEU A 78 -28.94 -3.84 -16.53
N LEU A 79 -28.42 -4.82 -17.26
CA LEU A 79 -28.25 -6.20 -16.80
C LEU A 79 -27.05 -6.37 -15.85
N ASP A 80 -26.08 -5.46 -15.91
CA ASP A 80 -24.89 -5.50 -15.04
C ASP A 80 -25.25 -5.24 -13.58
N ARG A 81 -26.34 -4.51 -13.31
CA ARG A 81 -26.84 -4.28 -11.96
C ARG A 81 -27.12 -5.56 -11.16
N LEU A 82 -27.42 -6.66 -11.84
CA LEU A 82 -27.60 -7.99 -11.23
C LEU A 82 -26.26 -8.60 -10.78
N TRP A 83 -25.20 -8.39 -11.57
CA TRP A 83 -23.89 -8.97 -11.31
C TRP A 83 -23.04 -8.09 -10.37
N ASP A 84 -23.25 -6.78 -10.37
CA ASP A 84 -22.63 -5.81 -9.46
C ASP A 84 -23.33 -5.75 -8.09
N SER A 85 -24.34 -6.61 -7.86
CA SER A 85 -25.03 -6.64 -6.57
C SER A 85 -24.09 -7.12 -5.44
N PRO A 86 -24.20 -6.57 -4.21
CA PRO A 86 -23.38 -6.97 -3.06
C PRO A 86 -23.41 -8.47 -2.78
N TRP A 87 -24.53 -9.14 -3.11
CA TRP A 87 -24.71 -10.57 -2.96
C TRP A 87 -23.88 -11.38 -3.97
N ALA A 88 -23.89 -10.98 -5.25
CA ALA A 88 -23.08 -11.64 -6.29
C ALA A 88 -21.59 -11.46 -6.02
N LEU A 89 -21.16 -10.25 -5.60
CA LEU A 89 -19.79 -9.95 -5.17
C LEU A 89 -19.37 -10.80 -3.97
N LYS A 90 -20.25 -10.99 -2.98
CA LYS A 90 -19.98 -11.82 -1.80
C LYS A 90 -19.90 -13.32 -2.12
N LEU A 91 -20.65 -13.79 -3.13
CA LEU A 91 -20.59 -15.18 -3.58
C LEU A 91 -19.32 -15.47 -4.40
N ALA A 92 -18.93 -14.53 -5.26
CA ALA A 92 -17.71 -14.64 -6.07
C ALA A 92 -16.45 -14.51 -5.23
N SER A 93 -16.43 -13.64 -4.21
CA SER A 93 -15.30 -13.50 -3.28
C SER A 93 -15.06 -14.74 -2.40
N ARG A 94 -16.10 -15.53 -2.15
CA ARG A 94 -15.98 -16.81 -1.42
C ARG A 94 -15.34 -17.93 -2.25
N ARG A 95 -15.45 -17.87 -3.57
CA ARG A 95 -14.69 -18.69 -4.49
C ARG A 95 -13.50 -17.85 -4.91
N ALA A 96 -12.45 -17.80 -4.08
CA ALA A 96 -11.18 -17.23 -4.48
C ALA A 96 -10.80 -17.87 -5.82
N ILE A 97 -10.96 -17.11 -6.90
CA ILE A 97 -10.50 -17.51 -8.21
C ILE A 97 -9.00 -17.62 -8.06
N ALA A 98 -8.49 -18.86 -8.12
CA ALA A 98 -7.06 -19.07 -8.22
C ALA A 98 -6.61 -18.27 -9.44
N VAL A 99 -5.94 -17.13 -9.20
CA VAL A 99 -5.61 -16.17 -10.25
C VAL A 99 -4.54 -16.84 -11.10
N ASN A 100 -4.95 -17.35 -12.27
CA ASN A 100 -4.01 -17.87 -13.24
C ASN A 100 -3.11 -16.70 -13.69
N PRO A 101 -1.78 -16.79 -13.54
CA PRO A 101 -0.85 -15.70 -13.89
C PRO A 101 -1.02 -15.20 -15.32
N ARG A 102 -1.37 -16.09 -16.26
CA ARG A 102 -1.67 -15.72 -17.65
C ARG A 102 -2.90 -14.83 -17.76
N LEU A 103 -4.00 -15.19 -17.08
CA LEU A 103 -5.23 -14.38 -17.07
C LEU A 103 -5.01 -13.01 -16.47
N LEU A 104 -4.19 -12.92 -15.43
CA LEU A 104 -3.81 -11.66 -14.79
C LEU A 104 -3.03 -10.77 -15.77
N GLY A 105 -2.11 -11.35 -16.54
CA GLY A 105 -1.37 -10.63 -17.58
C GLY A 105 -2.27 -10.11 -18.71
N GLU A 106 -3.17 -10.96 -19.23
CA GLU A 106 -4.13 -10.58 -20.27
C GLU A 106 -5.06 -9.45 -19.81
N LEU A 107 -5.57 -9.54 -18.56
CA LEU A 107 -6.41 -8.50 -17.98
C LEU A 107 -5.64 -7.18 -17.82
N THR A 108 -4.41 -7.23 -17.33
CA THR A 108 -3.57 -6.04 -17.15
C THR A 108 -3.35 -5.33 -18.49
N VAL A 109 -2.95 -6.07 -19.52
CA VAL A 109 -2.77 -5.51 -20.88
C VAL A 109 -4.08 -4.93 -21.42
N SER A 110 -5.21 -5.61 -21.19
CA SER A 110 -6.52 -5.13 -21.63
C SER A 110 -6.92 -3.82 -20.94
N MET A 111 -6.73 -3.69 -19.61
CA MET A 111 -6.98 -2.45 -18.86
C MET A 111 -6.08 -1.30 -19.33
N LEU A 112 -4.81 -1.58 -19.60
CA LEU A 112 -3.84 -0.57 -20.08
C LEU A 112 -4.15 -0.07 -21.50
N ARG A 113 -4.87 -0.84 -22.31
CA ARG A 113 -5.37 -0.40 -23.63
C ARG A 113 -6.54 0.59 -23.54
N GLY A 114 -7.09 0.80 -22.36
CA GLY A 114 -8.22 1.72 -22.18
C GLY A 114 -9.43 1.31 -23.04
N GLU A 115 -9.96 2.23 -23.85
CA GLU A 115 -11.13 1.97 -24.71
C GLU A 115 -10.91 0.93 -25.83
N GLU A 116 -9.67 0.59 -26.13
CA GLU A 116 -9.32 -0.48 -27.08
C GLU A 116 -9.28 -1.86 -26.40
N GLY A 117 -9.37 -1.88 -25.07
CA GLY A 117 -9.45 -3.11 -24.29
C GLY A 117 -10.85 -3.70 -24.20
N PHE A 118 -10.94 -4.85 -23.53
CA PHE A 118 -12.23 -5.55 -23.35
C PHE A 118 -13.15 -4.82 -22.35
N GLN A 119 -12.61 -3.96 -21.49
CA GLN A 119 -13.33 -3.19 -20.46
C GLN A 119 -13.90 -1.86 -21.00
N ARG A 120 -13.98 -1.69 -22.31
CA ARG A 120 -14.50 -0.48 -22.96
C ARG A 120 -15.87 -0.05 -22.44
N LYS A 121 -16.76 -1.01 -22.16
CA LYS A 121 -18.11 -0.74 -21.62
C LYS A 121 -18.06 -0.09 -20.24
N GLU A 122 -17.23 -0.61 -19.36
CA GLU A 122 -17.04 -0.08 -18.01
C GLU A 122 -16.40 1.32 -18.04
N ILE A 123 -15.43 1.52 -18.91
CA ILE A 123 -14.80 2.83 -19.13
C ILE A 123 -15.84 3.86 -19.61
N ARG A 124 -16.73 3.48 -20.52
CA ARG A 124 -17.82 4.37 -20.98
C ARG A 124 -18.84 4.69 -19.87
N LYS A 125 -19.16 3.75 -19.01
CA LYS A 125 -20.00 4.00 -17.81
C LYS A 125 -19.32 5.02 -16.90
N LEU A 126 -18.02 4.83 -16.61
CA LEU A 126 -17.24 5.73 -15.79
C LEU A 126 -17.20 7.16 -16.38
N THR A 127 -16.86 7.29 -17.66
CA THR A 127 -16.76 8.58 -18.34
C THR A 127 -18.12 9.28 -18.47
N SER A 128 -19.19 8.53 -18.69
CA SER A 128 -20.55 9.06 -18.70
C SER A 128 -20.97 9.59 -17.34
N TRP A 129 -20.64 8.89 -16.28
CA TRP A 129 -20.88 9.35 -14.92
C TRP A 129 -20.05 10.62 -14.61
N LEU A 130 -18.78 10.66 -14.95
CA LEU A 130 -17.92 11.83 -14.76
C LEU A 130 -18.48 13.08 -15.47
N ARG A 131 -19.12 12.93 -16.64
CA ARG A 131 -19.79 14.02 -17.35
C ARG A 131 -21.07 14.48 -16.70
N SER A 132 -21.77 13.61 -15.97
CA SER A 132 -23.03 13.94 -15.28
C SER A 132 -22.83 14.62 -13.93
N GLU A 133 -21.65 14.49 -13.35
CA GLU A 133 -21.28 15.14 -12.09
C GLU A 133 -20.76 16.57 -12.33
N ALA A 134 -20.74 17.37 -11.28
CA ALA A 134 -20.11 18.68 -11.37
C ALA A 134 -18.60 18.51 -11.63
N LEU A 135 -18.09 19.19 -12.65
CA LEU A 135 -16.70 19.05 -13.13
C LEU A 135 -15.68 19.18 -12.01
N PRO A 136 -14.75 18.22 -11.85
CA PRO A 136 -13.65 18.33 -10.89
C PRO A 136 -12.58 19.30 -11.40
N ASP A 137 -11.74 19.80 -10.49
CA ASP A 137 -10.51 20.52 -10.86
C ASP A 137 -9.42 19.54 -11.33
N ILE A 138 -9.40 18.35 -10.75
CA ILE A 138 -8.46 17.27 -11.08
C ILE A 138 -9.10 15.89 -10.86
N VAL A 139 -8.70 14.92 -11.68
CA VAL A 139 -8.98 13.50 -11.48
C VAL A 139 -7.68 12.77 -11.18
N THR A 140 -7.62 11.92 -10.16
CA THR A 140 -6.39 11.19 -9.80
C THR A 140 -6.56 9.68 -9.90
N LEU A 141 -5.64 9.03 -10.61
CA LEU A 141 -5.55 7.57 -10.73
C LEU A 141 -4.73 6.99 -9.56
N PRO A 142 -5.08 5.82 -9.01
CA PRO A 142 -4.42 5.28 -7.83
C PRO A 142 -3.04 4.66 -8.11
N ASN A 143 -2.78 4.26 -9.35
CA ASN A 143 -1.50 3.68 -9.78
C ASN A 143 -1.38 3.65 -11.31
N SER A 144 -0.18 3.37 -11.82
CA SER A 144 0.11 3.32 -13.25
C SER A 144 -0.52 2.12 -13.98
N LEU A 145 -0.99 1.09 -13.29
CA LEU A 145 -1.71 -0.03 -13.91
C LEU A 145 -3.08 0.38 -14.45
N LEU A 146 -3.60 1.51 -14.00
CA LEU A 146 -4.86 2.10 -14.47
C LEU A 146 -4.66 3.30 -15.42
N ILE A 147 -3.43 3.53 -15.88
CA ILE A 147 -3.09 4.69 -16.72
C ILE A 147 -3.85 4.70 -18.06
N GLY A 148 -4.31 3.54 -18.55
CA GLY A 148 -5.18 3.44 -19.72
C GLY A 148 -6.52 4.18 -19.59
N LEU A 149 -6.91 4.56 -18.36
CA LEU A 149 -8.07 5.40 -18.10
C LEU A 149 -7.80 6.90 -18.30
N ALA A 150 -6.52 7.32 -18.34
CA ALA A 150 -6.16 8.74 -18.36
C ALA A 150 -6.74 9.45 -19.59
N ARG A 151 -6.54 8.90 -20.79
CA ARG A 151 -7.04 9.48 -22.04
C ARG A 151 -8.57 9.61 -22.06
N PRO A 152 -9.37 8.55 -21.86
CA PRO A 152 -10.83 8.66 -21.88
C PRO A 152 -11.39 9.57 -20.78
N ILE A 153 -10.76 9.62 -19.59
CA ILE A 153 -11.14 10.57 -18.54
C ILE A 153 -10.86 12.01 -18.99
N ARG A 154 -9.66 12.26 -19.50
CA ARG A 154 -9.25 13.59 -19.99
C ARG A 154 -10.19 14.11 -21.08
N GLU A 155 -10.57 13.25 -22.03
CA GLU A 155 -11.53 13.59 -23.11
C GLU A 155 -12.96 13.82 -22.56
N ALA A 156 -13.33 13.09 -21.50
CA ALA A 156 -14.66 13.20 -20.90
C ALA A 156 -14.88 14.50 -20.13
N VAL A 157 -13.91 14.89 -19.30
CA VAL A 157 -14.07 16.03 -18.35
C VAL A 157 -13.32 17.28 -18.76
N GLY A 158 -12.39 17.20 -19.72
CA GLY A 158 -11.58 18.34 -20.13
C GLY A 158 -10.66 18.90 -19.03
N ARG A 159 -10.34 18.11 -17.99
CA ARG A 159 -9.54 18.51 -16.83
C ARG A 159 -8.27 17.72 -16.70
N SER A 160 -7.37 18.17 -15.81
CA SER A 160 -6.10 17.51 -15.55
C SER A 160 -6.28 16.14 -14.93
N VAL A 161 -5.41 15.21 -15.32
CA VAL A 161 -5.34 13.84 -14.78
C VAL A 161 -4.00 13.63 -14.10
N GLY A 162 -4.04 13.35 -12.79
CA GLY A 162 -2.89 12.91 -12.01
C GLY A 162 -2.83 11.39 -11.87
N CYS A 163 -1.65 10.85 -11.60
CA CYS A 163 -1.47 9.43 -11.32
C CYS A 163 -0.56 9.24 -10.11
N THR A 164 -1.01 8.47 -9.12
CA THR A 164 -0.18 8.11 -7.96
C THR A 164 0.71 6.93 -8.31
N LEU A 165 1.94 6.90 -7.79
CA LEU A 165 2.88 5.78 -7.87
C LEU A 165 3.13 5.26 -6.46
N GLN A 166 2.77 3.98 -6.19
CA GLN A 166 2.72 3.50 -4.82
C GLN A 166 2.97 1.97 -4.65
N GLY A 167 3.87 1.38 -5.45
CA GLY A 167 4.36 0.00 -5.27
C GLY A 167 3.82 -1.00 -6.28
N GLU A 168 3.43 -0.56 -7.46
CA GLU A 168 2.97 -1.39 -8.57
C GLU A 168 4.09 -2.10 -9.35
N ASP A 169 5.33 -1.70 -9.16
CA ASP A 169 6.53 -2.31 -9.74
C ASP A 169 6.67 -3.79 -9.36
N LEU A 170 6.39 -4.13 -8.10
CA LEU A 170 6.41 -5.52 -7.63
C LEU A 170 5.42 -6.39 -8.42
N PHE A 171 4.21 -5.87 -8.67
CA PHE A 171 3.22 -6.55 -9.49
C PHE A 171 3.70 -6.71 -10.95
N LEU A 172 4.22 -5.63 -11.55
CA LEU A 172 4.73 -5.63 -12.92
C LEU A 172 5.89 -6.62 -13.10
N SER A 173 6.79 -6.72 -12.10
CA SER A 173 7.92 -7.64 -12.15
C SER A 173 7.51 -9.12 -12.09
N GLN A 174 6.36 -9.44 -11.50
CA GLN A 174 5.83 -10.80 -11.39
C GLN A 174 5.01 -11.24 -12.62
N LEU A 175 4.68 -10.32 -13.53
CA LEU A 175 3.98 -10.67 -14.75
C LEU A 175 4.87 -11.54 -15.65
N GLN A 176 4.26 -12.61 -16.21
CA GLN A 176 4.91 -13.45 -17.19
C GLN A 176 5.06 -12.73 -18.54
N GLU A 177 6.12 -13.06 -19.28
CA GLU A 177 6.23 -12.61 -20.67
C GLU A 177 5.19 -13.31 -21.58
N PRO A 178 4.65 -12.62 -22.60
CA PRO A 178 5.00 -11.27 -23.07
C PRO A 178 4.23 -10.14 -22.35
N TYR A 179 3.42 -10.45 -21.33
CA TYR A 179 2.52 -9.47 -20.69
C TYR A 179 3.28 -8.39 -19.94
N ARG A 180 4.40 -8.72 -19.31
CA ARG A 180 5.26 -7.75 -18.63
C ARG A 180 5.76 -6.68 -19.59
N THR A 181 6.43 -7.10 -20.66
CA THR A 181 6.94 -6.19 -21.70
C THR A 181 5.83 -5.35 -22.30
N ARG A 182 4.71 -5.96 -22.65
CA ARG A 182 3.57 -5.27 -23.24
C ARG A 182 2.92 -4.27 -22.29
N SER A 183 2.83 -4.61 -21.02
CA SER A 183 2.31 -3.68 -19.98
C SER A 183 3.19 -2.45 -19.85
N LEU A 184 4.51 -2.62 -19.81
CA LEU A 184 5.45 -1.50 -19.73
C LEU A 184 5.37 -0.59 -20.97
N GLU A 185 5.28 -1.17 -22.17
CA GLU A 185 5.08 -0.40 -23.41
C GLU A 185 3.81 0.44 -23.36
N LEU A 186 2.69 -0.16 -22.94
CA LEU A 186 1.40 0.52 -22.85
C LEU A 186 1.40 1.60 -21.75
N ILE A 187 2.02 1.36 -20.61
CA ILE A 187 2.16 2.39 -19.57
C ILE A 187 2.94 3.59 -20.12
N ARG A 188 4.09 3.35 -20.76
CA ARG A 188 4.92 4.40 -21.35
C ARG A 188 4.18 5.20 -22.42
N ALA A 189 3.42 4.53 -23.28
CA ALA A 189 2.60 5.19 -24.30
C ALA A 189 1.50 6.09 -23.71
N ASN A 190 1.00 5.77 -22.51
CA ASN A 190 -0.06 6.56 -21.85
C ASN A 190 0.46 7.70 -20.96
N ILE A 191 1.79 7.84 -20.75
CA ILE A 191 2.38 8.90 -19.93
C ILE A 191 2.01 10.32 -20.47
N GLU A 192 1.86 10.47 -21.79
CA GLU A 192 1.48 11.74 -22.40
C GLU A 192 0.09 12.20 -21.96
N HIS A 193 -0.82 11.29 -21.62
CA HIS A 193 -2.18 11.59 -21.20
C HIS A 193 -2.32 11.93 -19.71
N VAL A 194 -1.24 11.81 -18.94
CA VAL A 194 -1.16 12.18 -17.52
C VAL A 194 -0.43 13.50 -17.38
N ASP A 195 -1.03 14.45 -16.66
CA ASP A 195 -0.47 15.79 -16.48
C ASP A 195 0.57 15.85 -15.36
N GLY A 196 0.50 14.93 -14.37
CA GLY A 196 1.50 14.79 -13.31
C GLY A 196 1.41 13.48 -12.55
N PHE A 197 2.56 13.03 -12.03
CA PHE A 197 2.70 11.81 -11.23
C PHE A 197 3.07 12.18 -9.79
N ALA A 198 2.43 11.53 -8.82
CA ALA A 198 2.69 11.71 -7.40
C ALA A 198 3.24 10.41 -6.79
N ALA A 199 4.55 10.34 -6.56
CA ALA A 199 5.19 9.21 -5.91
C ALA A 199 5.13 9.34 -4.38
N VAL A 200 5.06 8.20 -3.68
CA VAL A 200 4.89 8.14 -2.21
C VAL A 200 6.18 8.34 -1.42
N SER A 201 7.33 8.43 -2.08
CA SER A 201 8.65 8.68 -1.49
C SER A 201 9.62 9.23 -2.53
N GLU A 202 10.69 9.88 -2.11
CA GLU A 202 11.77 10.36 -3.00
C GLU A 202 12.43 9.17 -3.72
N TYR A 203 12.74 8.11 -2.97
CA TYR A 203 13.24 6.86 -3.53
C TYR A 203 12.35 6.38 -4.68
N TYR A 204 11.03 6.31 -4.44
CA TYR A 204 10.11 5.74 -5.42
C TYR A 204 9.88 6.66 -6.63
N ALA A 205 9.99 7.97 -6.43
CA ALA A 205 9.95 8.95 -7.54
C ALA A 205 11.13 8.74 -8.50
N GLU A 206 12.35 8.61 -7.95
CA GLU A 206 13.55 8.36 -8.75
C GLU A 206 13.50 6.99 -9.46
N PHE A 207 13.14 5.94 -8.72
CA PHE A 207 13.03 4.58 -9.25
C PHE A 207 12.00 4.50 -10.39
N MET A 208 10.76 4.95 -10.15
CA MET A 208 9.69 4.86 -11.15
C MET A 208 9.89 5.83 -12.32
N GLY A 209 10.50 6.98 -12.07
CA GLY A 209 10.91 7.91 -13.13
C GLY A 209 11.80 7.23 -14.17
N ARG A 210 12.82 6.50 -13.71
CA ARG A 210 13.71 5.70 -14.57
C ARG A 210 13.02 4.47 -15.16
N TYR A 211 12.29 3.73 -14.32
CA TYR A 211 11.66 2.47 -14.71
C TYR A 211 10.60 2.63 -15.81
N LEU A 212 9.77 3.65 -15.70
CA LEU A 212 8.70 3.94 -16.67
C LEU A 212 9.10 4.99 -17.73
N GLY A 213 10.19 5.72 -17.53
CA GLY A 213 10.58 6.82 -18.43
C GLY A 213 9.74 8.08 -18.24
N ILE A 214 9.30 8.38 -17.01
CA ILE A 214 8.47 9.55 -16.71
C ILE A 214 9.34 10.81 -16.74
N PRO A 215 8.98 11.87 -17.51
CA PRO A 215 9.72 13.12 -17.52
C PRO A 215 9.75 13.78 -16.13
N GLY A 216 10.92 14.29 -15.71
CA GLY A 216 11.12 14.86 -14.38
C GLY A 216 10.17 16.02 -14.04
N HIS A 217 9.77 16.84 -15.02
CA HIS A 217 8.84 17.94 -14.81
C HIS A 217 7.40 17.46 -14.49
N LYS A 218 7.06 16.20 -14.79
CA LYS A 218 5.77 15.59 -14.42
C LYS A 218 5.85 14.85 -13.06
N MET A 219 7.05 14.66 -12.50
CA MET A 219 7.22 13.87 -11.26
C MET A 219 7.15 14.78 -10.03
N HIS A 220 6.31 14.40 -9.09
CA HIS A 220 6.14 15.06 -7.79
C HIS A 220 6.24 14.01 -6.68
N VAL A 221 6.62 14.45 -5.48
CA VAL A 221 6.61 13.60 -4.29
C VAL A 221 5.53 14.07 -3.33
N VAL A 222 4.66 13.15 -2.96
CA VAL A 222 3.66 13.28 -1.89
C VAL A 222 3.94 12.19 -0.88
N PRO A 223 4.78 12.47 0.15
CA PRO A 223 5.16 11.47 1.12
C PRO A 223 3.95 10.80 1.78
N LEU A 224 4.08 9.50 2.04
CA LEU A 224 3.06 8.74 2.74
C LEU A 224 2.75 9.39 4.10
N GLY A 225 1.48 9.44 4.48
CA GLY A 225 1.04 9.89 5.79
C GLY A 225 0.11 8.88 6.45
N VAL A 226 0.16 8.81 7.78
CA VAL A 226 -0.72 7.97 8.58
C VAL A 226 -1.62 8.82 9.47
N SER A 227 -2.85 8.36 9.70
CA SER A 227 -3.74 8.95 10.70
C SER A 227 -3.17 8.70 12.10
N LEU A 228 -2.99 9.76 12.86
CA LEU A 228 -2.46 9.67 14.22
C LEU A 228 -3.53 9.38 15.27
N GLN A 229 -4.79 9.24 14.86
CA GLN A 229 -5.89 8.95 15.78
C GLN A 229 -5.69 7.62 16.51
N GLY A 230 -5.65 7.67 17.84
CA GLY A 230 -5.44 6.51 18.70
C GLY A 230 -3.98 6.13 18.94
N TYR A 231 -3.04 6.69 18.16
CA TYR A 231 -1.61 6.51 18.42
C TYR A 231 -1.12 7.52 19.45
N ASP A 232 -0.65 7.01 20.60
CA ASP A 232 -0.11 7.82 21.70
C ASP A 232 1.14 7.16 22.30
N PRO A 233 2.32 7.74 22.11
CA PRO A 233 3.56 7.21 22.68
C PRO A 233 3.57 7.15 24.22
N ALA A 234 2.76 7.98 24.91
CA ALA A 234 2.67 7.99 26.36
C ALA A 234 1.95 6.76 26.92
N LEU A 235 1.11 6.11 26.09
CA LEU A 235 0.36 4.92 26.48
C LEU A 235 1.11 3.61 26.18
N ARG A 236 2.40 3.70 25.84
CA ARG A 236 3.23 2.52 25.58
C ARG A 236 3.34 1.65 26.81
N PHE A 237 3.04 0.36 26.64
CA PHE A 237 3.14 -0.60 27.75
C PHE A 237 4.60 -1.06 27.92
N ARG A 238 5.09 -0.99 29.15
CA ARG A 238 6.43 -1.48 29.51
C ARG A 238 6.30 -2.90 30.08
N SER A 239 6.45 -3.89 29.22
CA SER A 239 6.51 -5.29 29.65
C SER A 239 7.92 -5.62 30.20
N ASN A 240 7.98 -6.55 31.17
CA ASN A 240 9.25 -7.15 31.59
C ASN A 240 9.83 -8.10 30.50
N CYS A 241 9.03 -8.44 29.49
CA CYS A 241 9.43 -9.27 28.37
C CYS A 241 9.76 -8.39 27.17
N PHE A 242 10.95 -8.55 26.59
CA PHE A 242 11.34 -7.81 25.39
C PHE A 242 10.64 -8.42 24.15
N THR A 243 9.76 -7.65 23.54
CA THR A 243 8.95 -8.10 22.41
C THR A 243 9.47 -7.53 21.10
N VAL A 244 9.96 -8.43 20.25
CA VAL A 244 10.26 -8.14 18.85
C VAL A 244 8.98 -8.33 18.04
N GLY A 245 8.54 -7.31 17.32
CA GLY A 245 7.33 -7.34 16.53
C GLY A 245 7.59 -7.44 15.03
N TYR A 246 6.68 -8.08 14.34
CA TYR A 246 6.54 -8.04 12.89
C TYR A 246 5.11 -7.67 12.55
N PHE A 247 4.92 -6.62 11.73
CA PHE A 247 3.59 -6.17 11.32
C PHE A 247 3.57 -5.89 9.81
N ALA A 248 3.22 -6.89 9.01
CA ALA A 248 3.07 -6.80 7.56
C ALA A 248 2.28 -8.00 7.02
N ARG A 249 1.96 -8.03 5.73
CA ARG A 249 1.52 -9.29 5.09
C ARG A 249 2.55 -10.39 5.35
N VAL A 250 2.07 -11.56 5.73
CA VAL A 250 2.96 -12.73 5.88
C VAL A 250 3.22 -13.32 4.50
N ALA A 251 4.32 -12.88 3.91
CA ALA A 251 4.75 -13.26 2.56
C ALA A 251 6.29 -13.28 2.48
N PRO A 252 6.89 -14.10 1.59
CA PRO A 252 8.35 -14.23 1.51
C PRO A 252 9.08 -12.90 1.32
N GLU A 253 8.53 -12.02 0.47
CA GLU A 253 9.11 -10.71 0.17
C GLU A 253 9.14 -9.75 1.37
N LYS A 254 8.36 -10.03 2.44
CA LYS A 254 8.35 -9.24 3.68
C LYS A 254 9.33 -9.76 4.74
N GLY A 255 10.03 -10.85 4.47
CA GLY A 255 11.20 -11.28 5.21
C GLY A 255 10.96 -11.85 6.62
N LEU A 256 9.74 -12.34 6.95
CA LEU A 256 9.50 -12.95 8.27
C LEU A 256 10.45 -14.12 8.56
N HIS A 257 10.87 -14.88 7.55
CA HIS A 257 11.84 -15.96 7.69
C HIS A 257 13.22 -15.44 8.14
N ILE A 258 13.64 -14.27 7.63
CA ILE A 258 14.90 -13.61 8.03
C ILE A 258 14.81 -13.19 9.51
N LEU A 259 13.68 -12.59 9.92
CA LEU A 259 13.48 -12.20 11.31
C LEU A 259 13.46 -13.40 12.26
N ALA A 260 12.81 -14.52 11.89
CA ALA A 260 12.80 -15.73 12.68
C ALA A 260 14.20 -16.34 12.81
N GLU A 261 14.97 -16.41 11.74
CA GLU A 261 16.37 -16.85 11.76
C GLU A 261 17.24 -15.95 12.64
N THR A 262 17.06 -14.63 12.52
CA THR A 262 17.73 -13.64 13.37
C THR A 262 17.37 -13.84 14.85
N TYR A 263 16.10 -14.07 15.17
CA TYR A 263 15.64 -14.33 16.53
C TYR A 263 16.28 -15.61 17.10
N ILE A 264 16.28 -16.72 16.36
CA ILE A 264 16.92 -17.97 16.76
C ILE A 264 18.41 -17.76 17.00
N ARG A 265 19.09 -17.03 16.14
CA ARG A 265 20.49 -16.66 16.30
C ARG A 265 20.74 -15.89 17.59
N LEU A 266 19.97 -14.84 17.87
CA LEU A 266 20.05 -14.05 19.10
C LEU A 266 19.92 -14.92 20.34
N ARG A 267 18.94 -15.83 20.36
CA ARG A 267 18.69 -16.73 21.48
C ARG A 267 19.82 -17.75 21.71
N ARG A 268 20.53 -18.17 20.67
CA ARG A 268 21.63 -19.15 20.74
C ARG A 268 22.99 -18.56 21.02
N GLU A 269 23.28 -17.39 20.42
CA GLU A 269 24.63 -16.81 20.40
C GLU A 269 24.84 -15.72 21.46
N THR A 270 23.77 -15.27 22.14
CA THR A 270 23.82 -14.16 23.09
C THR A 270 23.01 -14.45 24.37
N GLU A 271 23.10 -13.55 25.36
CA GLU A 271 22.31 -13.59 26.59
C GLU A 271 20.85 -13.13 26.37
N PHE A 272 20.40 -12.97 25.13
CA PHE A 272 19.07 -12.53 24.76
C PHE A 272 18.01 -13.52 25.27
N SER A 273 17.45 -13.26 26.44
CA SER A 273 16.50 -14.13 27.14
C SER A 273 15.25 -13.37 27.57
N GLY A 274 14.19 -14.12 27.88
CA GLY A 274 12.91 -13.54 28.29
C GLY A 274 12.29 -12.66 27.20
N ALA A 275 12.47 -13.04 25.92
CA ALA A 275 11.97 -12.30 24.78
C ALA A 275 10.86 -13.07 24.07
N MET A 276 10.05 -12.35 23.27
CA MET A 276 8.99 -12.88 22.41
C MET A 276 9.12 -12.36 21.00
N LEU A 277 8.72 -13.15 20.02
CA LEU A 277 8.53 -12.77 18.62
C LEU A 277 7.04 -12.76 18.31
N GLU A 278 6.46 -11.58 18.23
CA GLU A 278 5.04 -11.36 17.96
C GLU A 278 4.84 -10.96 16.49
N VAL A 279 3.97 -11.67 15.80
CA VAL A 279 3.74 -11.52 14.36
C VAL A 279 2.28 -11.22 14.12
N ALA A 280 1.96 -10.15 13.36
CA ALA A 280 0.61 -9.86 12.92
C ALA A 280 0.57 -9.41 11.46
N GLY A 281 -0.55 -9.67 10.80
CA GLY A 281 -0.84 -9.27 9.43
C GLY A 281 -1.56 -10.33 8.62
N TYR A 282 -1.96 -9.94 7.41
CA TYR A 282 -2.72 -10.82 6.53
C TYR A 282 -1.84 -11.97 6.00
N LEU A 283 -2.38 -13.18 6.09
CA LEU A 283 -1.80 -14.40 5.54
C LEU A 283 -2.67 -14.89 4.38
N ALA A 284 -2.14 -14.77 3.17
CA ALA A 284 -2.81 -15.30 1.99
C ALA A 284 -2.80 -16.84 1.99
N PRO A 285 -3.83 -17.49 1.41
CA PRO A 285 -3.92 -18.96 1.37
C PRO A 285 -2.66 -19.63 0.79
N GLU A 286 -2.05 -19.03 -0.23
CA GLU A 286 -0.83 -19.53 -0.90
C GLU A 286 0.42 -19.43 0.00
N HIS A 287 0.42 -18.58 1.03
CA HIS A 287 1.55 -18.40 1.95
C HIS A 287 1.42 -19.19 3.27
N ARG A 288 0.37 -20.00 3.41
CA ARG A 288 0.20 -20.82 4.65
C ARG A 288 1.36 -21.76 4.90
N GLU A 289 1.91 -22.37 3.83
CA GLU A 289 3.05 -23.29 4.00
C GLU A 289 4.34 -22.54 4.35
N TYR A 290 4.48 -21.30 3.86
CA TYR A 290 5.57 -20.41 4.26
C TYR A 290 5.55 -20.16 5.78
N LEU A 291 4.39 -19.78 6.35
CA LEU A 291 4.26 -19.57 7.80
C LEU A 291 4.52 -20.87 8.58
N ARG A 292 3.94 -22.02 8.17
CA ARG A 292 4.19 -23.31 8.81
C ARG A 292 5.68 -23.69 8.80
N GLY A 293 6.41 -23.33 7.74
CA GLY A 293 7.86 -23.54 7.67
C GLY A 293 8.60 -22.75 8.74
N ILE A 294 8.17 -21.53 9.03
CA ILE A 294 8.72 -20.67 10.09
C ILE A 294 8.39 -21.24 11.46
N GLU A 295 7.12 -21.63 11.71
CA GLU A 295 6.68 -22.26 12.96
C GLU A 295 7.47 -23.53 13.26
N ARG A 296 7.72 -24.39 12.26
CA ARG A 296 8.57 -25.57 12.38
C ARG A 296 10.00 -25.21 12.78
N LYS A 297 10.62 -24.22 12.12
CA LYS A 297 11.97 -23.74 12.48
C LYS A 297 12.05 -23.27 13.93
N MET A 298 11.06 -22.50 14.39
CA MET A 298 10.97 -22.04 15.78
C MET A 298 10.85 -23.22 16.75
N LYS A 299 10.01 -24.21 16.44
CA LYS A 299 9.84 -25.42 17.22
C LYS A 299 11.12 -26.27 17.27
N ASP A 300 11.77 -26.50 16.13
CA ASP A 300 13.02 -27.28 16.05
C ASP A 300 14.17 -26.59 16.81
N ALA A 301 14.08 -25.27 16.98
CA ALA A 301 14.98 -24.50 17.83
C ALA A 301 14.61 -24.51 19.33
N GLY A 302 13.48 -25.13 19.72
CA GLY A 302 12.97 -25.15 21.09
C GLY A 302 12.33 -23.84 21.55
N MET A 303 11.89 -23.00 20.61
CA MET A 303 11.37 -21.65 20.85
C MET A 303 9.90 -21.50 20.43
N GLU A 304 9.14 -22.60 20.36
CA GLU A 304 7.74 -22.56 19.91
C GLU A 304 6.86 -21.68 20.80
N HIS A 305 7.15 -21.57 22.09
CA HIS A 305 6.41 -20.75 23.05
C HIS A 305 6.80 -19.27 23.01
N GLU A 306 7.89 -18.94 22.31
CA GLU A 306 8.37 -17.57 22.14
C GLU A 306 7.85 -16.94 20.83
N PHE A 307 7.16 -17.70 19.97
CA PHE A 307 6.61 -17.24 18.70
C PHE A 307 5.08 -17.22 18.74
N CYS A 308 4.49 -16.11 18.33
CA CYS A 308 3.03 -16.00 18.28
C CYS A 308 2.56 -15.27 17.01
N TYR A 309 1.73 -15.92 16.19
CA TYR A 309 1.03 -15.29 15.08
C TYR A 309 -0.39 -14.87 15.49
N ARG A 310 -0.67 -13.57 15.45
CA ARG A 310 -1.93 -12.95 15.90
C ARG A 310 -2.98 -12.81 14.79
N GLY A 311 -2.65 -13.15 13.55
CA GLY A 311 -3.56 -12.97 12.43
C GLY A 311 -3.74 -11.53 11.99
N VAL A 312 -4.88 -11.25 11.35
CA VAL A 312 -5.28 -9.90 10.91
C VAL A 312 -5.86 -9.15 12.10
N LEU A 313 -5.39 -7.91 12.30
CA LEU A 313 -5.85 -7.05 13.38
C LEU A 313 -6.69 -5.90 12.83
N ASP A 314 -7.78 -5.57 13.49
CA ASP A 314 -8.49 -4.31 13.31
C ASP A 314 -7.70 -3.14 13.92
N ARG A 315 -8.20 -1.91 13.78
CA ARG A 315 -7.48 -0.73 14.24
C ARG A 315 -7.15 -0.75 15.73
N LEU A 316 -8.09 -1.11 16.58
CA LEU A 316 -7.87 -1.09 18.03
C LEU A 316 -6.84 -2.15 18.43
N HIS A 317 -6.99 -3.38 17.94
CA HIS A 317 -6.04 -4.45 18.21
C HIS A 317 -4.66 -4.19 17.58
N LYS A 318 -4.60 -3.54 16.41
CA LYS A 318 -3.34 -3.10 15.80
C LYS A 318 -2.60 -2.09 16.67
N ILE A 319 -3.30 -1.05 17.17
CA ILE A 319 -2.73 -0.05 18.05
C ILE A 319 -2.20 -0.71 19.32
N ASP A 320 -2.99 -1.60 19.94
CA ASP A 320 -2.57 -2.34 21.13
C ASP A 320 -1.40 -3.27 20.86
N PHE A 321 -1.41 -4.00 19.74
CA PHE A 321 -0.28 -4.82 19.31
C PHE A 321 1.00 -3.99 19.19
N LEU A 322 0.96 -2.88 18.44
CA LEU A 322 2.14 -2.06 18.22
C LEU A 322 2.67 -1.45 19.52
N ARG A 323 1.80 -0.91 20.42
CA ARG A 323 2.25 -0.27 21.67
C ARG A 323 2.92 -1.26 22.65
N ASN A 324 2.66 -2.56 22.52
CA ASN A 324 3.26 -3.60 23.33
C ASN A 324 4.63 -4.07 22.84
N LEU A 325 5.09 -3.61 21.67
CA LEU A 325 6.38 -3.98 21.10
C LEU A 325 7.52 -3.13 21.73
N ASN A 326 8.70 -3.74 21.86
CA ASN A 326 9.93 -3.03 22.15
C ASN A 326 10.64 -2.54 20.89
N VAL A 327 10.51 -3.29 19.81
CA VAL A 327 11.04 -2.98 18.50
C VAL A 327 10.15 -3.60 17.42
N LEU A 328 9.95 -2.91 16.31
CA LEU A 328 9.37 -3.50 15.09
C LEU A 328 10.48 -3.78 14.09
N CYS A 329 10.41 -4.95 13.43
CA CYS A 329 11.31 -5.36 12.35
C CYS A 329 10.50 -6.01 11.23
N VAL A 330 10.63 -5.48 10.02
CA VAL A 330 10.06 -6.08 8.80
C VAL A 330 11.17 -6.11 7.73
N PRO A 331 12.10 -7.09 7.81
CA PRO A 331 13.28 -7.13 6.95
C PRO A 331 12.91 -7.54 5.51
N SER A 332 12.20 -6.64 4.82
CA SER A 332 11.75 -6.83 3.44
C SER A 332 12.91 -7.16 2.52
N THR A 333 12.72 -8.17 1.64
CA THR A 333 13.75 -8.61 0.66
C THR A 333 13.68 -7.84 -0.66
N TYR A 334 12.75 -6.88 -0.77
CA TYR A 334 12.61 -5.99 -1.91
C TYR A 334 12.65 -4.52 -1.48
N ASP A 335 12.85 -3.63 -2.43
CA ASP A 335 12.91 -2.20 -2.17
C ASP A 335 11.51 -1.64 -1.88
N GLU A 336 11.19 -1.51 -0.60
CA GLU A 336 9.88 -1.07 -0.11
C GLU A 336 9.63 0.41 -0.46
N PRO A 337 8.57 0.73 -1.23
CA PRO A 337 8.29 2.12 -1.62
C PRO A 337 7.65 2.97 -0.53
N LYS A 338 7.02 2.36 0.48
CA LYS A 338 6.09 3.03 1.42
C LYS A 338 6.49 2.96 2.89
N GLY A 339 6.65 1.78 3.43
CA GLY A 339 6.95 1.59 4.84
C GLY A 339 5.86 2.06 5.82
N ILE A 340 4.57 1.88 5.50
CA ILE A 340 3.46 2.32 6.35
C ILE A 340 3.55 1.75 7.78
N PHE A 341 3.97 0.50 7.91
CA PHE A 341 4.12 -0.18 9.19
C PHE A 341 5.19 0.44 10.09
N LEU A 342 6.26 1.01 9.51
CA LEU A 342 7.26 1.78 10.26
C LEU A 342 6.63 3.02 10.89
N LEU A 343 5.85 3.75 10.08
CA LEU A 343 5.19 4.98 10.53
C LEU A 343 4.19 4.70 11.64
N GLU A 344 3.43 3.62 11.52
CA GLU A 344 2.47 3.19 12.53
C GLU A 344 3.16 2.76 13.85
N ALA A 345 4.27 2.04 13.78
CA ALA A 345 5.06 1.67 14.95
C ALA A 345 5.66 2.90 15.63
N MET A 346 6.34 3.76 14.85
CA MET A 346 6.94 4.98 15.38
C MET A 346 5.89 5.95 15.92
N ALA A 347 4.69 6.04 15.33
CA ALA A 347 3.59 6.84 15.88
C ALA A 347 3.17 6.41 17.30
N ASN A 348 3.35 5.11 17.63
CA ASN A 348 3.18 4.55 18.98
C ASN A 348 4.44 4.67 19.86
N GLY A 349 5.50 5.34 19.42
CA GLY A 349 6.75 5.44 20.14
C GLY A 349 7.59 4.15 20.12
N VAL A 350 7.34 3.24 19.18
CA VAL A 350 8.09 2.00 19.01
C VAL A 350 9.20 2.20 17.99
N PRO A 351 10.48 2.03 18.36
CA PRO A 351 11.58 2.11 17.42
C PRO A 351 11.54 0.96 16.43
N VAL A 352 12.19 1.16 15.28
CA VAL A 352 12.25 0.15 14.22
C VAL A 352 13.69 -0.24 13.92
N VAL A 353 13.91 -1.48 13.45
CA VAL A 353 15.20 -1.94 12.90
C VAL A 353 14.93 -2.51 11.51
N GLU A 354 15.43 -1.82 10.49
CA GLU A 354 15.04 -2.09 9.10
C GLU A 354 16.25 -2.14 8.17
N PRO A 355 16.21 -2.91 7.09
CA PRO A 355 17.30 -2.95 6.11
C PRO A 355 17.44 -1.61 5.38
N ARG A 356 18.67 -1.26 5.01
CA ARG A 356 19.00 -0.07 4.20
C ARG A 356 18.51 -0.27 2.75
N ARG A 357 17.21 -0.21 2.54
CA ARG A 357 16.56 -0.58 1.28
C ARG A 357 15.31 0.27 1.02
N GLY A 358 15.04 0.59 -0.24
CA GLY A 358 13.84 1.34 -0.64
C GLY A 358 13.70 2.69 0.06
N ALA A 359 12.51 3.00 0.57
CA ALA A 359 12.19 4.23 1.28
C ALA A 359 12.61 4.23 2.76
N PHE A 360 13.10 3.12 3.33
CA PHE A 360 13.45 3.06 4.75
C PHE A 360 14.54 4.06 5.14
N PRO A 361 15.64 4.24 4.35
CA PRO A 361 16.65 5.24 4.67
C PRO A 361 16.09 6.66 4.78
N GLU A 362 15.27 7.11 3.84
CA GLU A 362 14.70 8.47 3.88
C GLU A 362 13.73 8.66 5.05
N ILE A 363 12.93 7.63 5.38
CA ILE A 363 12.01 7.66 6.52
C ILE A 363 12.79 7.79 7.83
N LEU A 364 13.80 6.94 8.03
CA LEU A 364 14.59 6.95 9.27
C LEU A 364 15.49 8.19 9.39
N GLN A 365 15.97 8.72 8.28
CA GLN A 365 16.72 9.99 8.27
C GLN A 365 15.84 11.16 8.75
N LYS A 366 14.57 11.21 8.32
CA LYS A 366 13.63 12.29 8.71
C LYS A 366 13.06 12.11 10.11
N THR A 367 12.85 10.86 10.54
CA THR A 367 12.18 10.61 11.85
C THR A 367 13.16 10.40 13.00
N GLY A 368 14.36 9.87 12.72
CA GLY A 368 15.31 9.46 13.75
C GLY A 368 14.80 8.32 14.64
N GLY A 369 13.75 7.57 14.21
CA GLY A 369 13.03 6.61 15.04
C GLY A 369 13.51 5.16 14.92
N GLY A 370 14.71 4.90 14.42
CA GLY A 370 15.17 3.53 14.26
C GLY A 370 16.62 3.35 13.84
N ILE A 371 16.97 2.12 13.53
CA ILE A 371 18.31 1.67 13.14
C ILE A 371 18.22 1.07 11.75
N LEU A 372 19.13 1.48 10.85
CA LEU A 372 19.33 0.85 9.56
C LEU A 372 20.40 -0.25 9.64
N VAL A 373 20.09 -1.41 9.07
CA VAL A 373 20.99 -2.57 9.01
C VAL A 373 21.26 -2.96 7.56
N GLU A 374 22.28 -3.80 7.35
CA GLU A 374 22.59 -4.27 6.01
C GLU A 374 21.48 -5.23 5.49
N PRO A 375 21.06 -5.07 4.23
CA PRO A 375 20.05 -5.92 3.62
C PRO A 375 20.45 -7.40 3.58
N ASP A 376 19.49 -8.29 3.80
CA ASP A 376 19.64 -9.75 3.76
C ASP A 376 20.71 -10.30 4.71
N ASP A 377 21.12 -9.52 5.72
CA ASP A 377 22.14 -9.87 6.72
C ASP A 377 21.51 -10.08 8.10
N THR A 378 21.32 -11.36 8.48
CA THR A 378 20.79 -11.73 9.80
C THR A 378 21.70 -11.31 10.95
N ALA A 379 23.03 -11.20 10.73
CA ALA A 379 23.98 -10.76 11.75
C ALA A 379 23.82 -9.26 12.03
N SER A 380 23.74 -8.46 10.97
CA SER A 380 23.50 -7.01 11.09
C SER A 380 22.13 -6.74 11.75
N LEU A 381 21.08 -7.46 11.37
CA LEU A 381 19.76 -7.34 11.99
C LEU A 381 19.79 -7.74 13.48
N ALA A 382 20.50 -8.84 13.80
CA ALA A 382 20.70 -9.28 15.19
C ALA A 382 21.40 -8.22 16.03
N GLN A 383 22.45 -7.59 15.51
CA GLN A 383 23.17 -6.52 16.21
C GLN A 383 22.27 -5.31 16.47
N GLY A 384 21.45 -4.91 15.48
CA GLY A 384 20.47 -3.84 15.65
C GLY A 384 19.48 -4.12 16.78
N ILE A 385 18.86 -5.31 16.80
CA ILE A 385 17.93 -5.73 17.85
C ILE A 385 18.63 -5.81 19.21
N LEU A 386 19.81 -6.42 19.27
CA LEU A 386 20.59 -6.60 20.50
C LEU A 386 20.99 -5.25 21.12
N SER A 387 21.31 -4.25 20.30
CA SER A 387 21.64 -2.91 20.79
C SER A 387 20.48 -2.26 21.54
N LEU A 388 19.24 -2.48 21.08
CA LEU A 388 18.02 -2.02 21.74
C LEU A 388 17.71 -2.83 23.00
N TRP A 389 17.87 -4.15 22.94
CA TRP A 389 17.66 -5.01 24.10
C TRP A 389 18.59 -4.67 25.27
N LYS A 390 19.87 -4.41 24.98
CA LYS A 390 20.87 -4.01 25.99
C LYS A 390 20.72 -2.59 26.50
N ASN A 391 20.01 -1.73 25.77
CA ASN A 391 19.91 -0.31 26.09
C ASN A 391 18.45 0.19 26.07
N PRO A 392 17.69 0.00 27.17
CA PRO A 392 16.32 0.52 27.28
C PRO A 392 16.20 2.04 27.08
N ALA A 393 17.22 2.81 27.44
CA ALA A 393 17.23 4.26 27.25
C ALA A 393 17.25 4.61 25.73
N LEU A 394 17.97 3.84 24.92
CA LEU A 394 17.99 4.00 23.46
C LEU A 394 16.62 3.68 22.85
N VAL A 395 15.93 2.65 23.38
CA VAL A 395 14.56 2.31 22.95
C VAL A 395 13.61 3.49 23.19
N GLU A 396 13.71 4.16 24.35
CA GLU A 396 12.89 5.34 24.67
C GLU A 396 13.26 6.55 23.81
N GLU A 397 14.54 6.78 23.61
CA GLU A 397 15.04 7.89 22.80
C GLU A 397 14.56 7.80 21.36
N LEU A 398 14.81 6.64 20.70
CA LEU A 398 14.40 6.42 19.34
C LEU A 398 12.87 6.39 19.20
N GLY A 399 12.15 5.83 20.16
CA GLY A 399 10.70 5.86 20.20
C GLY A 399 10.13 7.29 20.24
N LYS A 400 10.68 8.17 21.09
CA LYS A 400 10.28 9.58 21.16
C LYS A 400 10.59 10.33 19.87
N ARG A 401 11.82 10.18 19.33
CA ARG A 401 12.21 10.79 18.05
C ARG A 401 11.31 10.32 16.93
N GLY A 402 11.07 9.00 16.82
CA GLY A 402 10.21 8.41 15.80
C GLY A 402 8.79 8.98 15.84
N ALA A 403 8.18 9.05 17.02
CA ALA A 403 6.83 9.57 17.17
C ALA A 403 6.74 11.06 16.81
N GLN A 404 7.72 11.86 17.22
CA GLN A 404 7.81 13.26 16.84
C GLN A 404 7.99 13.41 15.32
N GLY A 405 8.96 12.70 14.73
CA GLY A 405 9.24 12.77 13.30
C GLY A 405 8.08 12.31 12.42
N VAL A 406 7.32 11.28 12.83
CA VAL A 406 6.10 10.89 12.13
C VAL A 406 5.05 12.00 12.19
N ARG A 407 4.85 12.61 13.33
CA ARG A 407 3.89 13.72 13.50
C ARG A 407 4.26 14.92 12.63
N GLU A 408 5.53 15.25 12.52
CA GLU A 408 6.03 16.40 11.79
C GLU A 408 6.07 16.18 10.28
N HIS A 409 6.40 14.95 9.81
CA HIS A 409 6.71 14.70 8.41
C HIS A 409 5.76 13.72 7.72
N TYR A 410 5.13 12.80 8.48
CA TYR A 410 4.38 11.67 7.94
C TYR A 410 2.96 11.54 8.52
N SER A 411 2.38 12.63 9.05
CA SER A 411 0.95 12.64 9.41
C SER A 411 0.05 12.72 8.16
N ALA A 412 -1.18 12.21 8.25
CA ALA A 412 -2.18 12.33 7.19
C ALA A 412 -2.42 13.81 6.80
N SER A 413 -2.36 14.73 7.78
CA SER A 413 -2.50 16.17 7.53
C SER A 413 -1.38 16.72 6.65
N ARG A 414 -0.12 16.33 6.91
CA ARG A 414 1.01 16.71 6.06
C ARG A 414 0.92 16.13 4.65
N MET A 415 0.52 14.85 4.55
CA MET A 415 0.27 14.23 3.26
C MET A 415 -0.82 14.97 2.47
N ALA A 416 -1.93 15.33 3.12
CA ALA A 416 -3.03 16.05 2.48
C ALA A 416 -2.62 17.45 2.02
N ALA A 417 -1.93 18.23 2.87
CA ALA A 417 -1.41 19.54 2.51
C ALA A 417 -0.50 19.45 1.28
N ARG A 418 0.45 18.50 1.28
CA ARG A 418 1.35 18.31 0.14
C ARG A 418 0.63 17.84 -1.12
N ALA A 419 -0.35 16.94 -0.99
CA ALA A 419 -1.17 16.48 -2.10
C ALA A 419 -1.96 17.64 -2.74
N LEU A 420 -2.55 18.51 -1.94
CA LEU A 420 -3.27 19.69 -2.44
C LEU A 420 -2.37 20.66 -3.21
N GLU A 421 -1.14 20.92 -2.73
CA GLU A 421 -0.15 21.72 -3.45
C GLU A 421 0.18 21.10 -4.82
N VAL A 422 0.44 19.78 -4.84
CA VAL A 422 0.76 19.04 -6.07
C VAL A 422 -0.44 19.04 -7.02
N TYR A 423 -1.65 18.80 -6.53
CA TYR A 423 -2.85 18.80 -7.35
C TYR A 423 -3.15 20.19 -7.93
N ALA A 424 -2.94 21.25 -7.15
CA ALA A 424 -3.07 22.63 -7.65
C ALA A 424 -2.04 22.93 -8.75
N SER A 425 -0.78 22.50 -8.57
CA SER A 425 0.27 22.65 -9.58
C SER A 425 -0.06 21.91 -10.88
N ILE A 426 -0.52 20.65 -10.80
CA ILE A 426 -0.92 19.84 -11.96
C ILE A 426 -2.12 20.48 -12.67
N ALA A 427 -3.12 20.98 -11.92
CA ALA A 427 -4.28 21.62 -12.49
C ALA A 427 -3.94 22.94 -13.21
N ALA A 428 -3.04 23.74 -12.63
CA ALA A 428 -2.60 25.03 -13.21
C ALA A 428 -1.75 24.84 -14.48
N ALA A 429 -0.89 23.84 -14.55
CA ALA A 429 -0.01 23.60 -15.69
C ALA A 429 -0.77 23.43 -17.02
N ARG A 430 -2.02 22.96 -16.97
CA ARG A 430 -2.86 22.79 -18.16
C ARG A 430 -3.55 24.08 -18.64
N VAL A 431 -3.73 25.08 -17.78
CA VAL A 431 -4.37 26.33 -18.16
C VAL A 431 -3.47 27.15 -19.10
N TYR A 432 -2.16 26.87 -19.06
CA TYR A 432 -1.14 27.57 -19.84
C TYR A 432 -0.55 26.74 -21.00
N ALA A 433 -1.00 25.49 -21.20
CA ALA A 433 -0.62 24.61 -22.32
C ALA A 433 -1.74 24.52 -23.37
#